data_348ab5b1dde83ddc95c2f178d3071661
#
_entry.id   348ab5b1dde83ddc95c2f178d3071661
#
_cell.length_a   1.000
_cell.length_b   1.000
_cell.length_c   1.000
_cell.angle_alpha   90.00
_cell.angle_beta   90.00
_cell.angle_gamma   90.00
#
_symmetry.space_group_name_H-M   'P 1'
#
loop_
_entity.id
_entity.type
_entity.pdbx_description
1 polymer ?
#
loop_
_entity_poly.entity_id
_entity_poly.type
_entity_poly.pdbx_seq_one_letter_code
_entity_poly.pdbx_strand_id
1 'polypeptide(L)'
;MTEIHPVRLGLNIDHVATIRNARGGNYPDPVRAAMLAVETGVDGITAHLREDRRHIRDEDMARLKLEIAKPLNFEMAATEEMKAIALRVKPHACCLVPEKRQERTTEGGLDVVGQHNHLKPYIADLKAADIRVSLFIEPDRQAIETEIGRAHV
;
A
#
# COMPACT_ATOMS: atom_id res chain seq x y z
N MET A 1 1.30 -33.12 -13.84
CA MET A 1 2.46 -32.29 -13.45
C MET A 1 1.88 -31.02 -12.86
N THR A 2 2.06 -30.80 -11.55
CA THR A 2 1.65 -29.54 -10.88
C THR A 2 2.59 -28.44 -11.36
N GLU A 3 2.07 -27.44 -12.06
CA GLU A 3 2.84 -26.23 -12.37
C GLU A 3 3.29 -25.57 -11.06
N ILE A 4 4.58 -25.54 -10.84
CA ILE A 4 5.15 -24.81 -9.71
C ILE A 4 5.17 -23.33 -10.12
N HIS A 5 4.18 -22.58 -9.66
CA HIS A 5 4.22 -21.12 -9.81
C HIS A 5 5.34 -20.57 -8.92
N PRO A 6 6.31 -19.81 -9.46
CA PRO A 6 7.36 -19.23 -8.65
C PRO A 6 6.77 -18.24 -7.63
N VAL A 7 7.28 -18.31 -6.41
CA VAL A 7 6.92 -17.32 -5.35
C VAL A 7 7.48 -15.96 -5.76
N ARG A 8 6.62 -14.93 -5.73
CA ARG A 8 7.01 -13.55 -6.02
C ARG A 8 7.40 -12.83 -4.73
N LEU A 9 8.45 -12.01 -4.80
CA LEU A 9 8.95 -11.20 -3.69
C LEU A 9 8.53 -9.74 -3.83
N GLY A 10 7.70 -9.25 -2.92
CA GLY A 10 7.43 -7.83 -2.73
C GLY A 10 8.28 -7.27 -1.59
N LEU A 11 8.88 -6.09 -1.76
CA LEU A 11 9.71 -5.46 -0.74
C LEU A 11 9.07 -4.15 -0.26
N ASN A 12 8.88 -4.02 1.06
CA ASN A 12 8.48 -2.76 1.70
C ASN A 12 9.74 -1.91 1.97
N ILE A 13 9.70 -0.60 1.63
CA ILE A 13 10.84 0.31 1.75
C ILE A 13 10.61 1.45 2.77
N ASP A 14 9.55 1.40 3.57
CA ASP A 14 9.16 2.49 4.48
C ASP A 14 10.25 2.87 5.47
N HIS A 15 10.96 1.87 6.00
CA HIS A 15 11.95 2.12 7.04
C HIS A 15 13.24 2.75 6.52
N VAL A 16 13.51 2.71 5.22
CA VAL A 16 14.55 3.55 4.60
C VAL A 16 14.20 5.02 4.75
N ALA A 17 12.94 5.37 4.51
CA ALA A 17 12.44 6.73 4.73
C ALA A 17 12.40 7.12 6.22
N THR A 18 12.13 6.17 7.13
CA THR A 18 12.23 6.39 8.57
C THR A 18 13.64 6.83 8.97
N ILE A 19 14.67 6.14 8.47
CA ILE A 19 16.07 6.50 8.75
C ILE A 19 16.41 7.87 8.14
N ARG A 20 16.00 8.14 6.90
CA ARG A 20 16.15 9.45 6.26
C ARG A 20 15.59 10.58 7.14
N ASN A 21 14.35 10.40 7.60
CA ASN A 21 13.65 11.43 8.38
C ASN A 21 14.29 11.62 9.77
N ALA A 22 14.72 10.53 10.43
CA ALA A 22 15.44 10.59 11.69
C ALA A 22 16.78 11.36 11.59
N ARG A 23 17.43 11.31 10.42
CA ARG A 23 18.67 12.05 10.13
C ARG A 23 18.41 13.51 9.75
N GLY A 24 17.17 13.90 9.44
CA GLY A 24 16.80 15.26 9.05
C GLY A 24 17.31 15.70 7.67
N GLY A 25 17.69 14.75 6.80
CA GLY A 25 18.23 15.03 5.46
C GLY A 25 17.46 14.32 4.35
N ASN A 26 18.10 14.19 3.17
CA ASN A 26 17.52 13.52 2.00
C ASN A 26 18.10 12.10 1.81
N TYR A 27 18.93 11.62 2.71
CA TYR A 27 19.61 10.32 2.61
C TYR A 27 19.45 9.54 3.93
N PRO A 28 19.23 8.21 3.86
CA PRO A 28 19.08 7.38 2.65
C PRO A 28 17.80 7.67 1.85
N ASP A 29 17.87 7.62 0.52
CA ASP A 29 16.72 7.82 -0.35
C ASP A 29 15.94 6.51 -0.56
N PRO A 30 14.64 6.45 -0.19
CA PRO A 30 13.83 5.24 -0.33
C PRO A 30 13.64 4.83 -1.80
N VAL A 31 13.58 5.79 -2.74
CA VAL A 31 13.44 5.49 -4.17
C VAL A 31 14.69 4.80 -4.71
N ARG A 32 15.88 5.28 -4.32
CA ARG A 32 17.13 4.61 -4.68
C ARG A 32 17.23 3.20 -4.09
N ALA A 33 16.77 3.00 -2.84
CA ALA A 33 16.71 1.67 -2.24
C ALA A 33 15.78 0.74 -3.02
N ALA A 34 14.61 1.23 -3.45
CA ALA A 34 13.69 0.49 -4.30
C ALA A 34 14.32 0.12 -5.66
N MET A 35 15.05 1.03 -6.30
CA MET A 35 15.78 0.75 -7.56
C MET A 35 16.79 -0.38 -7.38
N LEU A 36 17.60 -0.34 -6.33
CA LEU A 36 18.57 -1.40 -6.02
C LEU A 36 17.89 -2.74 -5.78
N ALA A 37 16.73 -2.74 -5.08
CA ALA A 37 15.95 -3.95 -4.87
C ALA A 37 15.44 -4.53 -6.20
N VAL A 38 14.96 -3.68 -7.11
CA VAL A 38 14.52 -4.10 -8.46
C VAL A 38 15.69 -4.73 -9.25
N GLU A 39 16.87 -4.13 -9.20
CA GLU A 39 18.08 -4.68 -9.84
C GLU A 39 18.47 -6.05 -9.27
N THR A 40 18.18 -6.32 -8.00
CA THR A 40 18.43 -7.63 -7.37
C THR A 40 17.33 -8.66 -7.59
N GLY A 41 16.25 -8.29 -8.27
CA GLY A 41 15.23 -9.23 -8.75
C GLY A 41 13.93 -9.30 -7.95
N VAL A 42 13.58 -8.30 -7.13
CA VAL A 42 12.26 -8.25 -6.50
C VAL A 42 11.16 -8.07 -7.56
N ASP A 43 9.97 -8.59 -7.27
CA ASP A 43 8.84 -8.58 -8.20
C ASP A 43 7.92 -7.37 -8.01
N GLY A 44 8.04 -6.66 -6.90
CA GLY A 44 7.25 -5.47 -6.60
C GLY A 44 7.78 -4.69 -5.41
N ILE A 45 7.38 -3.43 -5.32
CA ILE A 45 7.72 -2.52 -4.23
C ILE A 45 6.44 -2.14 -3.48
N THR A 46 6.53 -2.13 -2.16
CA THR A 46 5.46 -1.63 -1.28
C THR A 46 5.94 -0.38 -0.57
N ALA A 47 5.09 0.64 -0.53
CA ALA A 47 5.32 1.86 0.22
C ALA A 47 4.02 2.33 0.89
N HIS A 48 4.11 2.71 2.16
CA HIS A 48 2.99 3.19 2.95
C HIS A 48 3.08 4.71 3.14
N LEU A 49 2.23 5.47 2.47
CA LEU A 49 2.05 6.89 2.72
C LEU A 49 1.02 7.06 3.85
N ARG A 50 1.50 7.21 5.07
CA ARG A 50 0.62 7.46 6.22
C ARG A 50 0.06 8.88 6.19
N GLU A 51 -1.11 9.07 6.78
CA GLU A 51 -1.72 10.40 6.92
C GLU A 51 -0.80 11.42 7.62
N ASP A 52 0.01 10.97 8.58
CA ASP A 52 0.96 11.81 9.33
C ASP A 52 2.33 11.97 8.66
N ARG A 53 2.58 11.34 7.50
CA ARG A 53 3.83 11.40 6.71
C ARG A 53 5.08 11.11 7.54
N ARG A 54 5.01 10.27 8.58
CA ARG A 54 6.15 9.99 9.47
C ARG A 54 7.35 9.34 8.78
N HIS A 55 7.17 8.71 7.63
CA HIS A 55 8.25 8.10 6.83
C HIS A 55 8.16 8.47 5.34
N ILE A 56 7.38 7.76 4.53
CA ILE A 56 7.18 8.06 3.12
C ILE A 56 6.46 9.42 2.97
N ARG A 57 6.86 10.20 1.98
CA ARG A 57 6.32 11.50 1.62
C ARG A 57 5.57 11.42 0.30
N ASP A 58 4.73 12.41 0.01
CA ASP A 58 3.98 12.48 -1.26
C ASP A 58 4.91 12.46 -2.48
N GLU A 59 6.05 13.16 -2.39
CA GLU A 59 7.08 13.17 -3.44
C GLU A 59 7.72 11.80 -3.67
N ASP A 60 7.91 10.99 -2.61
CA ASP A 60 8.46 9.64 -2.73
C ASP A 60 7.50 8.75 -3.54
N MET A 61 6.18 8.85 -3.30
CA MET A 61 5.18 8.08 -4.02
C MET A 61 5.17 8.42 -5.51
N ALA A 62 5.24 9.71 -5.84
CA ALA A 62 5.30 10.17 -7.23
C ALA A 62 6.57 9.66 -7.93
N ARG A 63 7.72 9.74 -7.26
CA ARG A 63 9.01 9.25 -7.76
C ARG A 63 9.03 7.73 -7.92
N LEU A 64 8.54 6.99 -6.94
CA LEU A 64 8.42 5.52 -7.03
C LEU A 64 7.62 5.12 -8.27
N LYS A 65 6.48 5.77 -8.54
CA LYS A 65 5.68 5.47 -9.72
C LYS A 65 6.40 5.74 -11.04
N LEU A 66 7.22 6.79 -11.09
CA LEU A 66 7.93 7.21 -12.31
C LEU A 66 9.22 6.44 -12.55
N GLU A 67 9.98 6.16 -11.48
CA GLU A 67 11.35 5.67 -11.57
C GLU A 67 11.46 4.13 -11.44
N ILE A 68 10.43 3.45 -10.91
CA ILE A 68 10.45 2.00 -10.70
C ILE A 68 9.70 1.27 -11.81
N ALA A 69 10.39 0.33 -12.49
CA ALA A 69 9.82 -0.49 -13.57
C ALA A 69 9.02 -1.71 -13.08
N LYS A 70 8.80 -1.85 -11.77
CA LYS A 70 8.06 -2.95 -11.14
C LYS A 70 6.74 -2.47 -10.55
N PRO A 71 5.76 -3.35 -10.32
CA PRO A 71 4.51 -3.00 -9.68
C PRO A 71 4.71 -2.29 -8.35
N LEU A 72 4.04 -1.14 -8.16
CA LEU A 72 3.96 -0.41 -6.90
C LEU A 72 2.66 -0.80 -6.18
N ASN A 73 2.79 -1.28 -4.94
CA ASN A 73 1.70 -1.45 -4.00
C ASN A 73 1.69 -0.27 -3.02
N PHE A 74 0.62 0.50 -3.02
CA PHE A 74 0.44 1.68 -2.19
C PHE A 74 -0.39 1.33 -0.95
N GLU A 75 0.25 1.23 0.22
CA GLU A 75 -0.47 1.10 1.49
C GLU A 75 -0.96 2.45 1.95
N MET A 76 -2.23 2.53 2.36
CA MET A 76 -2.86 3.81 2.73
C MET A 76 -4.10 3.62 3.61
N ALA A 77 -4.45 4.64 4.40
CA ALA A 77 -5.74 4.72 5.06
C ALA A 77 -6.89 4.90 4.06
N ALA A 78 -8.09 4.43 4.40
CA ALA A 78 -9.27 4.59 3.55
C ALA A 78 -9.90 5.99 3.72
N THR A 79 -9.15 7.06 3.43
CA THR A 79 -9.61 8.45 3.49
C THR A 79 -9.72 9.08 2.09
N GLU A 80 -10.53 10.12 1.95
CA GLU A 80 -10.71 10.81 0.68
C GLU A 80 -9.40 11.44 0.17
N GLU A 81 -8.53 11.94 1.08
CA GLU A 81 -7.21 12.45 0.73
C GLU A 81 -6.37 11.37 0.09
N MET A 82 -6.27 10.19 0.71
CA MET A 82 -5.48 9.08 0.20
C MET A 82 -6.04 8.53 -1.11
N LYS A 83 -7.37 8.48 -1.26
CA LYS A 83 -8.00 8.12 -2.54
C LYS A 83 -7.60 9.08 -3.65
N ALA A 84 -7.66 10.39 -3.40
CA ALA A 84 -7.26 11.39 -4.39
C ALA A 84 -5.78 11.27 -4.79
N ILE A 85 -4.90 10.93 -3.84
CA ILE A 85 -3.48 10.66 -4.12
C ILE A 85 -3.33 9.40 -4.96
N ALA A 86 -4.00 8.30 -4.58
CA ALA A 86 -3.96 7.04 -5.33
C ALA A 86 -4.43 7.20 -6.78
N LEU A 87 -5.54 7.92 -6.99
CA LEU A 87 -6.06 8.20 -8.34
C LEU A 87 -5.10 9.05 -9.19
N ARG A 88 -4.32 9.92 -8.56
CA ARG A 88 -3.28 10.72 -9.23
C ARG A 88 -2.01 9.92 -9.53
N VAL A 89 -1.53 9.12 -8.55
CA VAL A 89 -0.31 8.31 -8.67
C VAL A 89 -0.54 7.10 -9.58
N LYS A 90 -1.75 6.52 -9.57
CA LYS A 90 -2.13 5.31 -10.30
C LYS A 90 -1.15 4.15 -10.04
N PRO A 91 -1.01 3.71 -8.77
CA PRO A 91 -0.20 2.53 -8.46
C PRO A 91 -0.79 1.29 -9.11
N HIS A 92 -0.04 0.19 -9.17
CA HIS A 92 -0.55 -1.10 -9.62
C HIS A 92 -1.60 -1.68 -8.66
N ALA A 93 -1.41 -1.45 -7.37
CA ALA A 93 -2.32 -1.89 -6.33
C ALA A 93 -2.33 -0.91 -5.16
N CYS A 94 -3.43 -0.91 -4.41
CA CYS A 94 -3.54 -0.31 -3.08
C CYS A 94 -3.84 -1.39 -2.05
N CYS A 95 -3.28 -1.25 -0.86
CA CYS A 95 -3.69 -1.98 0.32
C CYS A 95 -4.29 -1.00 1.33
N LEU A 96 -5.58 -1.17 1.64
CA LEU A 96 -6.23 -0.34 2.64
C LEU A 96 -5.93 -0.87 4.03
N VAL A 97 -5.30 -0.04 4.85
CA VAL A 97 -4.85 -0.39 6.21
C VAL A 97 -5.52 0.53 7.23
N PRO A 98 -5.77 0.03 8.46
CA PRO A 98 -6.18 0.92 9.55
C PRO A 98 -4.98 1.77 9.99
N GLU A 99 -5.24 3.06 10.25
CA GLU A 99 -4.23 3.96 10.81
C GLU A 99 -4.77 4.61 12.08
N LYS A 100 -4.06 4.38 13.18
CA LYS A 100 -4.26 5.13 14.43
C LYS A 100 -3.01 5.93 14.71
N ARG A 101 -3.17 7.22 15.00
CA ARG A 101 -2.04 8.14 15.18
C ARG A 101 -1.07 7.73 16.30
N GLN A 102 -1.55 7.01 17.30
CA GLN A 102 -0.75 6.60 18.46
C GLN A 102 0.01 5.29 18.25
N GLU A 103 -0.30 4.52 17.21
CA GLU A 103 0.36 3.24 16.93
C GLU A 103 1.70 3.49 16.21
N ARG A 104 2.74 2.77 16.61
CA ARG A 104 4.05 2.79 15.93
C ARG A 104 4.04 1.98 14.65
N THR A 105 3.26 0.90 14.66
CA THR A 105 3.01 -0.01 13.53
C THR A 105 1.51 -0.18 13.36
N THR A 106 1.06 -0.73 12.22
CA THR A 106 -0.35 -1.09 12.04
C THR A 106 -0.69 -2.26 12.95
N GLU A 107 -1.56 -2.03 13.92
CA GLU A 107 -2.05 -3.03 14.86
C GLU A 107 -3.55 -3.25 14.63
N GLY A 108 -3.95 -4.51 14.55
CA GLY A 108 -5.32 -4.88 14.20
C GLY A 108 -5.64 -4.75 12.71
N GLY A 109 -6.77 -5.29 12.30
CA GLY A 109 -7.26 -5.21 10.91
C GLY A 109 -8.23 -4.05 10.69
N LEU A 110 -8.44 -3.72 9.42
CA LEU A 110 -9.46 -2.77 9.00
C LEU A 110 -10.86 -3.32 9.36
N ASP A 111 -11.69 -2.50 9.99
CA ASP A 111 -13.08 -2.85 10.30
C ASP A 111 -13.93 -2.83 9.01
N VAL A 112 -13.86 -3.91 8.26
CA VAL A 112 -14.57 -4.05 6.98
C VAL A 112 -16.08 -4.24 7.14
N VAL A 113 -16.51 -4.72 8.30
CA VAL A 113 -17.92 -4.94 8.61
C VAL A 113 -18.59 -3.61 8.96
N GLY A 114 -18.04 -2.89 9.96
CA GLY A 114 -18.57 -1.62 10.41
C GLY A 114 -18.46 -0.51 9.36
N GLN A 115 -17.41 -0.53 8.53
CA GLN A 115 -17.17 0.47 7.49
C GLN A 115 -17.68 0.08 6.09
N HIS A 116 -18.56 -0.93 6.00
CA HIS A 116 -19.05 -1.45 4.71
C HIS A 116 -19.53 -0.35 3.76
N ASN A 117 -20.40 0.52 4.22
CA ASN A 117 -21.02 1.54 3.39
C ASN A 117 -20.04 2.61 2.90
N HIS A 118 -18.93 2.81 3.61
CA HIS A 118 -17.86 3.69 3.20
C HIS A 118 -16.89 2.99 2.23
N LEU A 119 -16.47 1.78 2.55
CA LEU A 119 -15.46 1.07 1.77
C LEU A 119 -15.96 0.62 0.38
N LYS A 120 -17.23 0.25 0.25
CA LYS A 120 -17.78 -0.23 -1.02
C LYS A 120 -17.63 0.78 -2.17
N PRO A 121 -18.14 2.03 -2.08
CA PRO A 121 -17.92 3.02 -3.14
C PRO A 121 -16.45 3.43 -3.27
N TYR A 122 -15.72 3.52 -2.17
CA TYR A 122 -14.30 3.84 -2.16
C TYR A 122 -13.48 2.86 -3.00
N ILE A 123 -13.70 1.55 -2.81
CA ILE A 123 -13.04 0.49 -3.58
C ILE A 123 -13.50 0.52 -5.05
N ALA A 124 -14.77 0.80 -5.31
CA ALA A 124 -15.27 0.90 -6.67
C ALA A 124 -14.58 2.01 -7.47
N ASP A 125 -14.33 3.17 -6.87
CA ASP A 125 -13.61 4.29 -7.50
C ASP A 125 -12.17 3.89 -7.87
N LEU A 126 -11.46 3.21 -6.97
CA LEU A 126 -10.09 2.74 -7.23
C LEU A 126 -10.05 1.67 -8.33
N LYS A 127 -10.98 0.71 -8.31
CA LYS A 127 -11.11 -0.33 -9.35
C LYS A 127 -11.46 0.27 -10.71
N ALA A 128 -12.31 1.29 -10.77
CA ALA A 128 -12.63 2.01 -12.00
C ALA A 128 -11.41 2.73 -12.61
N ALA A 129 -10.41 3.04 -11.80
CA ALA A 129 -9.13 3.60 -12.23
C ALA A 129 -8.05 2.52 -12.54
N ASP A 130 -8.44 1.25 -12.65
CA ASP A 130 -7.55 0.09 -12.89
C ASP A 130 -6.52 -0.13 -11.77
N ILE A 131 -6.89 0.20 -10.54
CA ILE A 131 -6.08 -0.04 -9.35
C ILE A 131 -6.61 -1.27 -8.62
N ARG A 132 -5.79 -2.31 -8.50
CA ARG A 132 -6.13 -3.49 -7.70
C ARG A 132 -6.20 -3.10 -6.22
N VAL A 133 -7.24 -3.54 -5.49
CA VAL A 133 -7.40 -3.24 -4.07
C VAL A 133 -7.31 -4.51 -3.24
N SER A 134 -6.54 -4.46 -2.17
CA SER A 134 -6.51 -5.42 -1.07
C SER A 134 -6.82 -4.73 0.26
N LEU A 135 -7.27 -5.50 1.24
CA LEU A 135 -7.63 -5.01 2.56
C LEU A 135 -6.76 -5.70 3.60
N PHE A 136 -6.21 -4.93 4.54
CA PHE A 136 -5.51 -5.45 5.69
C PHE A 136 -6.53 -5.76 6.78
N ILE A 137 -6.89 -7.03 6.95
CA ILE A 137 -7.95 -7.48 7.86
C ILE A 137 -7.44 -8.44 8.92
N GLU A 138 -8.18 -8.55 10.03
CA GLU A 138 -7.99 -9.63 11.00
C GLU A 138 -8.41 -10.98 10.41
N PRO A 139 -7.77 -12.09 10.80
CA PRO A 139 -8.11 -13.42 10.33
C PRO A 139 -9.35 -13.97 11.06
N ASP A 140 -10.41 -13.17 11.15
CA ASP A 140 -11.68 -13.60 11.67
C ASP A 140 -12.68 -13.92 10.55
N ARG A 141 -13.62 -14.81 10.85
CA ARG A 141 -14.54 -15.37 9.86
C ARG A 141 -15.44 -14.29 9.26
N GLN A 142 -15.97 -13.37 10.06
CA GLN A 142 -16.90 -12.35 9.60
C GLN A 142 -16.22 -11.33 8.69
N ALA A 143 -14.99 -10.92 9.03
CA ALA A 143 -14.19 -10.03 8.18
C ALA A 143 -13.89 -10.69 6.83
N ILE A 144 -13.45 -11.96 6.84
CA ILE A 144 -13.12 -12.72 5.63
C ILE A 144 -14.35 -12.90 4.72
N GLU A 145 -15.50 -13.33 5.27
CA GLU A 145 -16.73 -13.50 4.50
C GLU A 145 -17.24 -12.17 3.91
N THR A 146 -17.07 -11.08 4.63
CA THR A 146 -17.42 -9.74 4.17
C THR A 146 -16.50 -9.28 3.02
N GLU A 147 -15.22 -9.63 3.05
CA GLU A 147 -14.25 -9.31 1.99
C GLU A 147 -14.47 -10.15 0.74
N ILE A 148 -14.63 -11.48 0.87
CA ILE A 148 -14.81 -12.41 -0.26
C ILE A 148 -16.03 -12.03 -1.09
N GLY A 149 -17.12 -11.61 -0.48
CA GLY A 149 -18.30 -11.12 -1.20
C GLY A 149 -18.05 -9.88 -2.07
N ARG A 150 -16.86 -9.27 -2.02
CA ARG A 150 -16.48 -8.04 -2.75
C ARG A 150 -15.35 -8.25 -3.75
N ALA A 151 -14.52 -9.26 -3.55
CA ALA A 151 -13.39 -9.55 -4.44
C ALA A 151 -13.85 -10.12 -5.80
N HIS A 152 -15.09 -10.60 -5.88
CA HIS A 152 -15.64 -11.26 -7.08
C HIS A 152 -16.73 -10.45 -7.80
N VAL A 153 -16.86 -9.16 -7.54
CA VAL A 153 -17.83 -8.30 -8.27
C VAL A 153 -17.11 -7.32 -9.15
#